data_4688f09fab1ff8d6ee34f55bc12c9909
#
_entry.id   4688f09fab1ff8d6ee34f55bc12c9909
#
_cell.length_a   1.000
_cell.length_b   1.000
_cell.length_c   1.000
_cell.angle_alpha   90.00
_cell.angle_beta   90.00
_cell.angle_gamma   90.00
#
_symmetry.space_group_name_H-M   'P 1'
#
loop_
_entity.id
_entity.type
_entity.pdbx_description
1 polymer ?
#
loop_
_entity_poly.entity_id
_entity_poly.type
_entity_poly.pdbx_seq_one_letter_code
_entity_poly.pdbx_strand_id
1 'polypeptide(L)'
;MISCATLSTAPLIEGRWLKPGQHLDLVGAFSMAMREADDEALRRTRIFVDTDAACAEGGDVAIGLASGIITRAEIAADLPALCRGAEGRRTADEITLFKSVGAAIEDLAAAILVWRKAGGEEP
;
A
#
# COMPACT_ATOMS: atom_id res chain seq x y z
N MET A 1 11.47 1.90 -8.19
CA MET A 1 10.59 1.59 -7.04
C MET A 1 11.15 2.26 -5.81
N ILE A 2 10.29 2.84 -4.97
CA ILE A 2 10.63 3.39 -3.66
C ILE A 2 9.80 2.59 -2.66
N SER A 3 10.42 2.03 -1.61
CA SER A 3 9.72 1.29 -0.57
C SER A 3 10.01 1.92 0.79
N CYS A 4 9.00 2.14 1.59
CA CYS A 4 9.07 2.68 2.94
C CYS A 4 8.40 1.71 3.92
N ALA A 5 9.12 1.39 5.00
CA ALA A 5 8.65 0.53 6.09
C ALA A 5 9.12 1.15 7.42
N THR A 6 8.65 2.35 7.72
CA THR A 6 9.13 3.18 8.83
C THR A 6 8.04 3.42 9.88
N LEU A 7 8.42 3.95 11.01
CA LEU A 7 7.50 4.44 12.04
C LEU A 7 7.36 5.98 12.01
N SER A 8 7.65 6.59 10.86
CA SER A 8 7.64 8.06 10.75
C SER A 8 6.24 8.63 11.02
N THR A 9 6.20 9.73 11.74
CA THR A 9 4.99 10.51 12.00
C THR A 9 4.87 11.73 11.07
N ALA A 10 5.86 11.93 10.20
CA ALA A 10 5.88 12.99 9.20
C ALA A 10 6.28 12.41 7.84
N PRO A 11 5.77 12.97 6.73
CA PRO A 11 6.11 12.51 5.40
C PRO A 11 7.62 12.48 5.14
N LEU A 12 8.11 11.35 4.66
CA LEU A 12 9.50 11.15 4.22
C LEU A 12 9.61 11.32 2.70
N ILE A 13 8.53 11.01 1.98
CA ILE A 13 8.46 11.10 0.53
C ILE A 13 7.55 12.25 0.15
N GLU A 14 8.11 13.22 -0.57
CA GLU A 14 7.34 14.31 -1.15
C GLU A 14 6.91 13.93 -2.58
N GLY A 15 5.62 14.04 -2.87
CA GLY A 15 5.06 13.69 -4.17
C GLY A 15 5.71 14.39 -5.34
N ARG A 16 6.21 15.63 -5.14
CA ARG A 16 6.95 16.38 -6.16
C ARG A 16 8.25 15.70 -6.65
N TRP A 17 8.80 14.77 -5.89
CA TRP A 17 10.00 14.02 -6.27
C TRP A 17 9.68 12.83 -7.18
N LEU A 18 8.42 12.38 -7.20
CA LEU A 18 8.00 11.22 -7.97
C LEU A 18 8.09 11.51 -9.48
N LYS A 19 8.70 10.59 -10.20
CA LYS A 19 8.86 10.65 -11.65
C LYS A 19 7.89 9.69 -12.34
N PRO A 20 7.52 9.95 -13.60
CA PRO A 20 6.72 9.03 -14.40
C PRO A 20 7.22 7.60 -14.32
N GLY A 21 6.32 6.63 -14.25
CA GLY A 21 6.61 5.20 -14.19
C GLY A 21 7.07 4.68 -12.84
N GLN A 22 7.27 5.52 -11.82
CA GLN A 22 7.68 5.05 -10.51
C GLN A 22 6.57 4.30 -9.78
N HIS A 23 6.97 3.46 -8.85
CA HIS A 23 6.10 2.78 -7.90
C HIS A 23 6.54 3.12 -6.48
N LEU A 24 5.57 3.51 -5.66
CA LEU A 24 5.74 3.80 -4.25
C LEU A 24 5.04 2.69 -3.43
N ASP A 25 5.81 2.01 -2.59
CA ASP A 25 5.36 0.94 -1.71
C ASP A 25 5.47 1.43 -0.26
N LEU A 26 4.34 1.55 0.44
CA LEU A 26 4.22 2.11 1.77
C LEU A 26 3.68 1.07 2.75
N VAL A 27 4.54 0.57 3.63
CA VAL A 27 4.23 -0.50 4.59
C VAL A 27 4.20 0.00 6.04
N GLY A 28 4.95 1.07 6.34
CA GLY A 28 5.23 1.46 7.72
C GLY A 28 4.10 2.16 8.45
N ALA A 29 3.44 3.12 7.84
CA ALA A 29 2.39 3.93 8.48
C ALA A 29 1.08 3.14 8.64
N PHE A 30 1.00 2.27 9.64
CA PHE A 30 -0.15 1.41 9.94
C PHE A 30 -1.15 2.02 10.93
N SER A 31 -0.98 3.27 11.33
CA SER A 31 -1.92 4.00 12.19
C SER A 31 -2.06 5.45 11.74
N MET A 32 -3.17 6.10 12.15
CA MET A 32 -3.46 7.51 11.86
C MET A 32 -2.44 8.51 12.43
N ALA A 33 -1.57 8.09 13.35
CA ALA A 33 -0.49 8.91 13.90
C ALA A 33 0.78 8.88 13.06
N MET A 34 0.84 8.03 12.04
CA MET A 34 2.03 7.77 11.22
C MET A 34 1.80 8.23 9.80
N ARG A 35 2.88 8.65 9.12
CA ARG A 35 2.82 9.08 7.73
C ARG A 35 4.17 8.95 7.04
N GLU A 36 4.21 8.31 5.87
CA GLU A 36 5.43 8.13 5.08
C GLU A 36 5.45 9.00 3.81
N ALA A 37 4.29 9.33 3.25
CA ALA A 37 4.17 10.14 2.04
C ALA A 37 3.24 11.36 2.26
N ASP A 38 3.47 12.43 1.52
CA ASP A 38 2.66 13.64 1.59
C ASP A 38 1.37 13.55 0.74
N ASP A 39 0.54 14.59 0.82
CA ASP A 39 -0.72 14.69 0.07
C ASP A 39 -0.51 14.69 -1.44
N GLU A 40 0.59 15.29 -1.89
CA GLU A 40 0.90 15.36 -3.31
C GLU A 40 1.24 13.98 -3.88
N ALA A 41 1.86 13.12 -3.10
CA ALA A 41 2.10 11.72 -3.49
C ALA A 41 0.77 10.98 -3.73
N LEU A 42 -0.22 11.18 -2.86
CA LEU A 42 -1.55 10.58 -3.04
C LEU A 42 -2.25 11.10 -4.31
N ARG A 43 -2.23 12.42 -4.55
CA ARG A 43 -2.88 13.02 -5.73
C ARG A 43 -2.27 12.60 -7.06
N ARG A 44 -0.98 12.28 -7.07
CA ARG A 44 -0.23 11.96 -8.28
C ARG A 44 -0.18 10.50 -8.64
N THR A 45 -0.69 9.63 -7.77
CA THR A 45 -0.54 8.19 -7.92
C THR A 45 -1.87 7.48 -8.14
N ARG A 46 -1.84 6.39 -8.89
CA ARG A 46 -2.90 5.40 -8.89
C ARG A 46 -2.72 4.51 -7.66
N ILE A 47 -3.70 4.54 -6.76
CA ILE A 47 -3.60 3.98 -5.42
C ILE A 47 -4.18 2.57 -5.38
N PHE A 48 -3.42 1.66 -4.78
CA PHE A 48 -3.82 0.30 -4.45
C PHE A 48 -3.61 0.06 -2.94
N VAL A 49 -4.36 -0.87 -2.39
CA VAL A 49 -4.25 -1.24 -0.97
C VAL A 49 -4.17 -2.77 -0.82
N ASP A 50 -3.62 -3.24 0.30
CA ASP A 50 -3.66 -4.66 0.63
C ASP A 50 -5.09 -5.11 0.94
N THR A 51 -5.75 -4.42 1.85
CA THR A 51 -7.13 -4.66 2.28
C THR A 51 -7.85 -3.35 2.56
N ASP A 52 -9.15 -3.44 2.81
CA ASP A 52 -9.97 -2.29 3.19
C ASP A 52 -9.50 -1.61 4.49
N ALA A 53 -8.82 -2.35 5.36
CA ALA A 53 -8.25 -1.82 6.60
C ALA A 53 -7.25 -0.69 6.36
N ALA A 54 -6.46 -0.73 5.27
CA ALA A 54 -5.55 0.36 4.90
C ALA A 54 -6.26 1.70 4.67
N CYS A 55 -7.53 1.68 4.31
CA CYS A 55 -8.33 2.88 4.11
C CYS A 55 -8.94 3.46 5.41
N ALA A 56 -8.93 2.68 6.49
CA ALA A 56 -9.45 3.08 7.80
C ALA A 56 -8.34 3.32 8.84
N GLU A 57 -7.28 2.54 8.77
CA GLU A 57 -6.22 2.47 9.79
C GLU A 57 -4.87 2.98 9.28
N GLY A 58 -4.56 2.76 8.01
CA GLY A 58 -3.27 3.11 7.41
C GLY A 58 -3.06 4.61 7.28
N GLY A 59 -2.03 5.12 7.92
CA GLY A 59 -1.80 6.55 8.06
C GLY A 59 -1.84 7.34 6.76
N ASP A 60 -1.16 6.91 5.72
CA ASP A 60 -1.09 7.67 4.47
C ASP A 60 -2.45 7.79 3.77
N VAL A 61 -3.05 6.66 3.41
CA VAL A 61 -4.30 6.60 2.65
C VAL A 61 -5.49 6.99 3.52
N ALA A 62 -5.58 6.49 4.76
CA ALA A 62 -6.69 6.83 5.66
C ALA A 62 -6.72 8.33 6.02
N ILE A 63 -5.55 8.94 6.25
CA ILE A 63 -5.46 10.41 6.45
C ILE A 63 -5.92 11.14 5.19
N GLY A 64 -5.49 10.71 4.01
CA GLY A 64 -5.90 11.31 2.73
C GLY A 64 -7.41 11.25 2.50
N LEU A 65 -8.04 10.12 2.85
CA LEU A 65 -9.50 9.95 2.80
C LEU A 65 -10.22 10.83 3.82
N ALA A 66 -9.76 10.82 5.08
CA ALA A 66 -10.37 11.61 6.16
C ALA A 66 -10.27 13.12 5.93
N SER A 67 -9.20 13.58 5.30
CA SER A 67 -8.99 15.00 4.97
C SER A 67 -9.59 15.43 3.61
N GLY A 68 -10.15 14.50 2.85
CA GLY A 68 -10.70 14.79 1.52
C GLY A 68 -9.65 15.08 0.43
N ILE A 69 -8.40 14.73 0.67
CA ILE A 69 -7.31 14.83 -0.32
C ILE A 69 -7.52 13.85 -1.48
N ILE A 70 -8.04 12.68 -1.15
CA ILE A 70 -8.50 11.66 -2.07
C ILE A 70 -9.88 11.15 -1.64
N THR A 71 -10.59 10.53 -2.56
CA THR A 71 -11.89 9.89 -2.33
C THR A 71 -11.77 8.37 -2.41
N ARG A 72 -12.75 7.66 -1.88
CA ARG A 72 -12.80 6.20 -1.97
C ARG A 72 -12.80 5.68 -3.42
N ALA A 73 -13.38 6.44 -4.35
CA ALA A 73 -13.40 6.08 -5.77
C ALA A 73 -12.02 6.15 -6.45
N GLU A 74 -11.06 6.81 -5.83
CA GLU A 74 -9.69 6.90 -6.33
C GLU A 74 -8.80 5.72 -5.89
N ILE A 75 -9.28 4.87 -4.97
CA ILE A 75 -8.64 3.58 -4.68
C ILE A 75 -8.97 2.63 -5.82
N ALA A 76 -7.96 2.29 -6.60
CA ALA A 76 -8.13 1.56 -7.86
C ALA A 76 -8.52 0.09 -7.64
N ALA A 77 -7.87 -0.57 -6.68
CA ALA A 77 -8.17 -1.95 -6.29
C ALA A 77 -7.49 -2.30 -4.96
N ASP A 78 -7.99 -3.35 -4.33
CA ASP A 78 -7.30 -4.07 -3.25
C ASP A 78 -6.47 -5.25 -3.80
N LEU A 79 -5.62 -5.82 -2.97
CA LEU A 79 -4.78 -6.96 -3.35
C LEU A 79 -5.61 -8.19 -3.80
N PRO A 80 -6.69 -8.58 -3.11
CA PRO A 80 -7.57 -9.63 -3.60
C PRO A 80 -8.15 -9.37 -4.99
N ALA A 81 -8.54 -8.14 -5.31
CA ALA A 81 -9.05 -7.81 -6.65
C ALA A 81 -7.93 -7.88 -7.71
N LEU A 82 -6.73 -7.40 -7.38
CA LEU A 82 -5.55 -7.53 -8.26
C LEU A 82 -5.23 -9.01 -8.55
N CYS A 83 -5.28 -9.88 -7.54
CA CYS A 83 -5.10 -11.32 -7.72
C CYS A 83 -6.17 -11.97 -8.61
N ARG A 84 -7.38 -11.39 -8.67
CA ARG A 84 -8.46 -11.82 -9.58
C ARG A 84 -8.42 -11.16 -10.96
N GLY A 85 -7.39 -10.38 -11.26
CA GLY A 85 -7.18 -9.78 -12.58
C GLY A 85 -7.69 -8.35 -12.72
N ALA A 86 -7.94 -7.64 -11.60
CA ALA A 86 -8.21 -6.20 -11.69
C ALA A 86 -7.03 -5.46 -12.33
N GLU A 87 -7.33 -4.39 -13.04
CA GLU A 87 -6.34 -3.63 -13.79
C GLU A 87 -5.35 -2.94 -12.84
N GLY A 88 -4.08 -3.26 -13.00
CA GLY A 88 -2.98 -2.62 -12.30
C GLY A 88 -2.55 -1.29 -12.95
N ARG A 89 -1.26 -1.16 -13.26
CA ARG A 89 -0.71 -0.02 -13.99
C ARG A 89 -1.24 0.00 -15.43
N ARG A 90 -1.77 1.12 -15.89
CA ARG A 90 -2.38 1.27 -17.23
C ARG A 90 -1.39 1.73 -18.29
N THR A 91 -0.41 2.56 -17.91
CA THR A 91 0.61 3.07 -18.84
C THR A 91 2.00 3.02 -18.20
N ALA A 92 3.04 3.01 -19.03
CA ALA A 92 4.43 3.00 -18.53
C ALA A 92 4.77 4.22 -17.66
N ASP A 93 4.13 5.35 -17.92
CA ASP A 93 4.37 6.61 -17.21
C ASP A 93 3.48 6.80 -15.97
N GLU A 94 2.46 5.97 -15.79
CA GLU A 94 1.58 6.08 -14.61
C GLU A 94 2.38 5.83 -13.32
N ILE A 95 2.26 6.74 -12.36
CA ILE A 95 2.85 6.55 -11.05
C ILE A 95 1.86 5.75 -10.21
N THR A 96 2.32 4.69 -9.55
CA THR A 96 1.47 3.82 -8.73
C THR A 96 1.93 3.84 -7.28
N LEU A 97 0.96 3.72 -6.36
CA LEU A 97 1.19 3.59 -4.93
C LEU A 97 0.48 2.34 -4.42
N PHE A 98 1.17 1.54 -3.61
CA PHE A 98 0.59 0.46 -2.85
C PHE A 98 0.71 0.77 -1.36
N LYS A 99 -0.39 0.74 -0.63
CA LYS A 99 -0.42 0.90 0.83
C LYS A 99 -0.81 -0.41 1.48
N SER A 100 0.07 -0.94 2.30
CA SER A 100 -0.19 -2.10 3.16
C SER A 100 -0.25 -1.68 4.63
N VAL A 101 -1.13 -2.32 5.38
CA VAL A 101 -1.16 -2.33 6.84
C VAL A 101 -0.94 -3.74 7.39
N GLY A 102 -0.85 -4.72 6.49
CA GLY A 102 -0.70 -6.13 6.80
C GLY A 102 -2.04 -6.84 7.05
N ALA A 103 -2.04 -8.13 6.79
CA ALA A 103 -3.18 -8.99 7.07
C ALA A 103 -2.69 -10.35 7.60
N ALA A 104 -3.36 -10.90 8.62
CA ALA A 104 -2.96 -12.16 9.26
C ALA A 104 -2.86 -13.35 8.29
N ILE A 105 -3.54 -13.29 7.14
CA ILE A 105 -3.42 -14.31 6.11
C ILE A 105 -2.03 -14.31 5.45
N GLU A 106 -1.34 -13.19 5.41
CA GLU A 106 0.03 -13.09 4.89
C GLU A 106 1.01 -13.79 5.82
N ASP A 107 0.86 -13.59 7.14
CA ASP A 107 1.65 -14.28 8.16
C ASP A 107 1.41 -15.79 8.11
N LEU A 108 0.14 -16.21 7.96
CA LEU A 108 -0.21 -17.62 7.81
C LEU A 108 0.43 -18.23 6.57
N ALA A 109 0.36 -17.56 5.43
CA ALA A 109 0.97 -18.03 4.19
C ALA A 109 2.49 -18.16 4.31
N ALA A 110 3.16 -17.20 4.96
CA ALA A 110 4.58 -17.25 5.23
C ALA A 110 4.93 -18.39 6.19
N ALA A 111 4.16 -18.59 7.25
CA ALA A 111 4.35 -19.71 8.20
C ALA A 111 4.20 -21.07 7.51
N ILE A 112 3.19 -21.25 6.66
CA ILE A 112 3.01 -22.48 5.88
C ILE A 112 4.21 -22.72 4.95
N LEU A 113 4.70 -21.68 4.28
CA LEU A 113 5.87 -21.80 3.41
C LEU A 113 7.11 -22.24 4.16
N VAL A 114 7.38 -21.66 5.34
CA VAL A 114 8.49 -22.02 6.21
C VAL A 114 8.33 -23.46 6.68
N TRP A 115 7.14 -23.84 7.14
CA TRP A 115 6.83 -25.19 7.59
C TRP A 115 7.12 -26.24 6.51
N ARG A 116 6.61 -26.05 5.30
CA ARG A 116 6.86 -26.93 4.16
C ARG A 116 8.35 -27.06 3.82
N LYS A 117 9.08 -25.93 3.82
CA LYS A 117 10.53 -25.93 3.55
C LYS A 117 11.34 -26.61 4.64
N ALA A 118 10.86 -26.62 5.88
CA ALA A 118 11.49 -27.31 7.01
C ALA A 118 11.18 -28.82 7.05
N GLY A 119 10.51 -29.38 6.05
CA GLY A 119 10.16 -30.79 5.96
C GLY A 119 8.87 -31.15 6.71
N GLY A 120 8.02 -30.18 7.02
CA GLY A 120 6.68 -30.43 7.57
C GLY A 120 5.76 -31.07 6.53
N GLU A 121 4.98 -32.06 6.93
CA GLU A 121 3.91 -32.64 6.11
C GLU A 121 2.67 -31.73 6.15
N GLU A 122 1.85 -31.77 5.10
CA GLU A 122 0.56 -31.07 5.13
C GLU A 122 -0.36 -31.70 6.18
N PRO A 123 -1.08 -30.87 6.97
CA PRO A 123 -2.04 -31.37 7.94
C PRO A 123 -3.25 -32.02 7.28
#